data_d0469094ab6020ef4ca056e7278d0142
#
_entry.id   d0469094ab6020ef4ca056e7278d0142
#
_cell.length_a   1.000
_cell.length_b   1.000
_cell.length_c   1.000
_cell.angle_alpha   90.00
_cell.angle_beta   90.00
_cell.angle_gamma   90.00
#
_symmetry.space_group_name_H-M   'P 1'
#
loop_
_entity.id
_entity.type
_entity.pdbx_description
1 polymer ?
#
loop_
_entity_poly.entity_id
_entity_poly.type
_entity_poly.pdbx_seq_one_letter_code
_entity_poly.pdbx_strand_id
1 'polypeptide(L)'
;INKDTNVIAFGEYWCGEAKDCDTLVYVDVDMGIGSGLIIDGKLNIGANGVAGEFGHITADINGPLCNCGNKGCLEAVSSGIAVLKTLSQQLEKEEKHPLYHKRNELVIEDVFEMAKKKDMLTMSILNQSAFYLGVSISNLINILDPEIVIMGGILIQRYPMYFDIVKDVAGQRKVKGAKENRMLVSSLKESAGVIGAGEIVADYFFNQRVNDVFMKN
;
A
#
# COMPACT_ATOMS: atom_id res chain seq x y z
N ILE A 1 5.46 20.87 -2.07
CA ILE A 1 5.44 19.57 -2.77
C ILE A 1 5.11 18.51 -1.73
N ASN A 2 4.11 17.68 -1.96
CA ASN A 2 3.72 16.61 -1.03
C ASN A 2 3.87 15.25 -1.71
N LYS A 3 3.94 14.17 -0.92
CA LYS A 3 3.91 12.82 -1.44
C LYS A 3 2.55 12.56 -2.11
N ASP A 4 2.55 11.79 -3.18
CA ASP A 4 1.34 11.36 -3.87
C ASP A 4 0.37 10.62 -2.95
N THR A 5 0.86 9.70 -2.11
CA THR A 5 0.06 8.96 -1.13
C THR A 5 -0.60 9.84 -0.07
N ASN A 6 0.03 10.95 0.33
CA ASN A 6 -0.57 11.94 1.21
C ASN A 6 -1.74 12.65 0.52
N VAL A 7 -1.55 13.00 -0.75
CA VAL A 7 -2.58 13.64 -1.57
C VAL A 7 -3.77 12.71 -1.76
N ILE A 8 -3.51 11.43 -2.05
CA ILE A 8 -4.54 10.41 -2.20
C ILE A 8 -5.30 10.19 -0.87
N ALA A 9 -4.58 10.07 0.25
CA ALA A 9 -5.19 9.93 1.57
C ALA A 9 -6.14 11.09 1.89
N PHE A 10 -5.75 12.31 1.49
CA PHE A 10 -6.58 13.49 1.67
C PHE A 10 -7.83 13.45 0.79
N GLY A 11 -7.73 12.95 -0.44
CA GLY A 11 -8.86 12.71 -1.33
C GLY A 11 -9.85 11.69 -0.77
N GLU A 12 -9.36 10.57 -0.23
CA GLU A 12 -10.19 9.55 0.43
C GLU A 12 -10.86 10.07 1.70
N TYR A 13 -10.20 10.94 2.44
CA TYR A 13 -10.74 11.60 3.62
C TYR A 13 -11.91 12.52 3.29
N TRP A 14 -11.79 13.34 2.25
CA TRP A 14 -12.81 14.34 1.90
C TRP A 14 -13.92 13.80 1.00
N CYS A 15 -13.59 12.98 0.03
CA CYS A 15 -14.50 12.57 -1.05
C CYS A 15 -14.73 11.05 -1.12
N GLY A 16 -13.94 10.26 -0.38
CA GLY A 16 -14.00 8.81 -0.39
C GLY A 16 -14.79 8.22 0.78
N GLU A 17 -14.39 7.02 1.18
CA GLU A 17 -15.06 6.19 2.20
C GLU A 17 -14.76 6.62 3.64
N ALA A 18 -13.87 7.62 3.85
CA ALA A 18 -13.39 8.04 5.17
C ALA A 18 -13.94 9.40 5.64
N LYS A 19 -15.01 9.90 5.03
CA LYS A 19 -15.56 11.25 5.30
C LYS A 19 -15.85 11.56 6.78
N ASP A 20 -16.23 10.55 7.55
CA ASP A 20 -16.64 10.72 8.94
C ASP A 20 -15.65 10.08 9.92
N CYS A 21 -14.41 9.86 9.49
CA CYS A 21 -13.36 9.23 10.30
C CYS A 21 -12.33 10.27 10.73
N ASP A 22 -11.97 10.28 12.01
CA ASP A 22 -10.89 11.12 12.52
C ASP A 22 -9.52 10.53 12.21
N THR A 23 -9.43 9.19 12.09
CA THR A 23 -8.16 8.49 11.86
C THR A 23 -8.27 7.52 10.67
N LEU A 24 -7.57 7.87 9.59
CA LEU A 24 -7.47 7.10 8.34
C LEU A 24 -6.02 6.76 8.05
N VAL A 25 -5.79 5.53 7.61
CA VAL A 25 -4.56 5.14 6.92
C VAL A 25 -4.90 4.76 5.49
N TYR A 26 -4.30 5.46 4.52
CA TYR A 26 -4.30 5.04 3.12
C TYR A 26 -2.99 4.30 2.82
N VAL A 27 -3.09 3.16 2.15
CA VAL A 27 -1.93 2.37 1.71
C VAL A 27 -2.04 2.13 0.21
N ASP A 28 -1.05 2.58 -0.53
CA ASP A 28 -0.91 2.33 -1.95
C ASP A 28 0.01 1.15 -2.20
N VAL A 29 -0.50 0.15 -2.94
CA VAL A 29 0.22 -1.09 -3.26
C VAL A 29 0.34 -1.21 -4.77
N ASP A 30 1.28 -0.48 -5.30
CA ASP A 30 1.57 -0.39 -6.73
C ASP A 30 2.95 -0.99 -7.05
N MET A 31 3.68 -0.43 -8.01
CA MET A 31 5.06 -0.82 -8.28
C MET A 31 5.99 -0.57 -7.08
N GLY A 32 5.67 0.41 -6.22
CA GLY A 32 6.20 0.61 -4.87
C GLY A 32 5.11 0.44 -3.80
N ILE A 33 5.44 0.75 -2.55
CA ILE A 33 4.48 0.80 -1.44
C ILE A 33 4.63 2.12 -0.71
N GLY A 34 3.55 2.89 -0.62
CA GLY A 34 3.49 4.11 0.14
C GLY A 34 2.28 4.18 1.07
N SER A 35 2.26 5.13 1.97
CA SER A 35 1.06 5.43 2.76
C SER A 35 0.90 6.91 3.05
N GLY A 36 -0.35 7.32 3.30
CA GLY A 36 -0.73 8.62 3.81
C GLY A 36 -1.56 8.45 5.09
N LEU A 37 -1.33 9.33 6.05
CA LEU A 37 -1.93 9.24 7.38
C LEU A 37 -2.79 10.47 7.66
N ILE A 38 -4.05 10.27 8.03
CA ILE A 38 -4.90 11.30 8.64
C ILE A 38 -5.06 10.92 10.11
N ILE A 39 -4.73 11.84 11.01
CA ILE A 39 -4.85 11.66 12.46
C ILE A 39 -5.54 12.91 13.02
N ASP A 40 -6.57 12.72 13.82
CA ASP A 40 -7.41 13.81 14.36
C ASP A 40 -7.94 14.73 13.23
N GLY A 41 -8.34 14.13 12.12
CA GLY A 41 -8.87 14.86 10.96
C GLY A 41 -7.82 15.68 10.19
N LYS A 42 -6.51 15.49 10.44
CA LYS A 42 -5.42 16.24 9.83
C LYS A 42 -4.41 15.33 9.15
N LEU A 43 -3.87 15.77 8.03
CA LEU A 43 -2.77 15.09 7.37
C LEU A 43 -1.53 15.09 8.27
N ASN A 44 -1.06 13.89 8.64
CA ASN A 44 0.14 13.72 9.46
C ASN A 44 1.35 13.47 8.57
N ILE A 45 2.23 14.46 8.45
CA ILE A 45 3.50 14.36 7.71
C ILE A 45 4.70 14.10 8.63
N GLY A 46 4.48 14.12 9.95
CA GLY A 46 5.55 13.98 10.94
C GLY A 46 6.40 15.24 11.08
N ALA A 47 7.29 15.22 12.06
CA ALA A 47 8.14 16.37 12.41
C ALA A 47 9.12 16.77 11.29
N ASN A 48 9.56 15.79 10.47
CA ASN A 48 10.54 15.98 9.40
C ASN A 48 9.96 15.70 8.00
N GLY A 49 8.64 15.60 7.85
CA GLY A 49 7.99 15.33 6.57
C GLY A 49 8.10 13.88 6.08
N VAL A 50 8.50 12.93 6.94
CA VAL A 50 8.73 11.51 6.57
C VAL A 50 7.75 10.55 7.24
N ALA A 51 6.67 11.01 7.85
CA ALA A 51 5.63 10.12 8.33
C ALA A 51 4.99 9.35 7.15
N GLY A 52 4.53 8.13 7.41
CA GLY A 52 3.93 7.31 6.37
C GLY A 52 4.93 6.65 5.41
N GLU A 53 6.21 6.53 5.77
CA GLU A 53 7.19 5.72 5.03
C GLU A 53 6.97 4.21 5.25
N PHE A 54 5.71 3.76 5.11
CA PHE A 54 5.27 2.41 5.43
C PHE A 54 5.96 1.33 4.58
N GLY A 55 6.27 1.63 3.31
CA GLY A 55 7.01 0.73 2.44
C GLY A 55 8.44 0.42 2.94
N HIS A 56 8.98 1.26 3.84
CA HIS A 56 10.35 1.11 4.34
C HIS A 56 10.45 0.55 5.77
N ILE A 57 9.33 0.13 6.39
CA ILE A 57 9.40 -0.67 7.61
C ILE A 57 9.99 -2.05 7.30
N THR A 58 10.70 -2.66 8.26
CA THR A 58 11.25 -4.01 8.10
C THR A 58 10.14 -5.04 8.22
N ALA A 59 9.83 -5.73 7.12
CA ALA A 59 8.85 -6.81 7.06
C ALA A 59 9.52 -8.20 7.11
N ASP A 60 10.76 -8.30 6.64
CA ASP A 60 11.56 -9.52 6.69
C ASP A 60 13.02 -9.16 7.00
N ILE A 61 13.47 -9.44 8.22
CA ILE A 61 14.83 -9.08 8.68
C ILE A 61 15.93 -9.71 7.82
N ASN A 62 15.66 -10.85 7.18
CA ASN A 62 16.56 -11.55 6.28
C ASN A 62 16.26 -11.27 4.79
N GLY A 63 15.35 -10.35 4.52
CA GLY A 63 14.88 -10.04 3.19
C GLY A 63 15.91 -9.32 2.30
N PRO A 64 15.53 -9.06 1.04
CA PRO A 64 16.40 -8.44 0.05
C PRO A 64 16.76 -6.99 0.38
N LEU A 65 17.82 -6.50 -0.28
CA LEU A 65 18.20 -5.09 -0.22
C LEU A 65 17.12 -4.22 -0.87
N CYS A 66 16.70 -3.18 -0.16
CA CYS A 66 15.80 -2.15 -0.64
C CYS A 66 16.58 -0.98 -1.27
N ASN A 67 15.94 -0.25 -2.18
CA ASN A 67 16.50 0.95 -2.80
C ASN A 67 16.82 2.07 -1.78
N CYS A 68 16.17 2.06 -0.60
CA CYS A 68 16.50 3.00 0.48
C CYS A 68 17.82 2.69 1.22
N GLY A 69 18.49 1.58 0.89
CA GLY A 69 19.72 1.12 1.52
C GLY A 69 19.54 0.12 2.67
N ASN A 70 18.33 -0.05 3.20
CA ASN A 70 18.00 -1.04 4.24
C ASN A 70 17.71 -2.42 3.62
N LYS A 71 17.70 -3.47 4.46
CA LYS A 71 17.28 -4.82 4.06
C LYS A 71 15.88 -5.14 4.57
N GLY A 72 15.13 -5.90 3.77
CA GLY A 72 13.86 -6.48 4.18
C GLY A 72 12.72 -5.50 4.37
N CYS A 73 12.80 -4.33 3.75
CA CYS A 73 11.69 -3.38 3.71
C CYS A 73 10.44 -4.05 3.12
N LEU A 74 9.26 -3.65 3.58
CA LEU A 74 7.97 -4.12 3.05
C LEU A 74 7.90 -3.94 1.53
N GLU A 75 8.32 -2.82 1.00
CA GLU A 75 8.37 -2.57 -0.44
C GLU A 75 9.24 -3.59 -1.17
N ALA A 76 10.37 -3.98 -0.61
CA ALA A 76 11.30 -4.92 -1.22
C ALA A 76 10.78 -6.37 -1.26
N VAL A 77 9.71 -6.70 -0.49
CA VAL A 77 9.13 -8.05 -0.44
C VAL A 77 7.67 -8.10 -0.89
N SER A 78 6.99 -6.95 -1.02
CA SER A 78 5.54 -6.93 -1.21
C SER A 78 5.04 -5.98 -2.31
N SER A 79 5.89 -5.16 -2.92
CA SER A 79 5.51 -4.29 -4.04
C SER A 79 5.41 -5.03 -5.37
N GLY A 80 4.85 -4.37 -6.40
CA GLY A 80 4.83 -4.89 -7.78
C GLY A 80 6.23 -5.19 -8.30
N ILE A 81 7.21 -4.32 -8.03
CA ILE A 81 8.63 -4.57 -8.37
C ILE A 81 9.15 -5.81 -7.64
N ALA A 82 8.84 -5.98 -6.37
CA ALA A 82 9.25 -7.14 -5.60
C ALA A 82 8.67 -8.45 -6.16
N VAL A 83 7.39 -8.44 -6.52
CA VAL A 83 6.71 -9.57 -7.17
C VAL A 83 7.38 -9.93 -8.50
N LEU A 84 7.63 -8.95 -9.37
CA LEU A 84 8.29 -9.16 -10.66
C LEU A 84 9.70 -9.74 -10.48
N LYS A 85 10.48 -9.17 -9.57
CA LYS A 85 11.85 -9.62 -9.27
C LYS A 85 11.87 -11.05 -8.73
N THR A 86 10.96 -11.37 -7.82
CA THR A 86 10.84 -12.72 -7.24
C THR A 86 10.44 -13.73 -8.33
N LEU A 87 9.46 -13.38 -9.18
CA LEU A 87 9.04 -14.23 -10.29
C LEU A 87 10.20 -14.46 -11.28
N SER A 88 10.91 -13.41 -11.68
CA SER A 88 12.09 -13.52 -12.55
C SER A 88 13.12 -14.50 -12.00
N GLN A 89 13.47 -14.39 -10.72
CA GLN A 89 14.44 -15.27 -10.05
C GLN A 89 13.97 -16.73 -9.97
N GLN A 90 12.69 -16.96 -9.69
CA GLN A 90 12.15 -18.33 -9.65
C GLN A 90 12.11 -18.97 -11.03
N LEU A 91 11.79 -18.19 -12.05
CA LEU A 91 11.78 -18.66 -13.45
C LEU A 91 13.14 -19.13 -13.95
N GLU A 92 14.25 -18.70 -13.35
CA GLU A 92 15.59 -19.22 -13.72
C GLU A 92 15.67 -20.76 -13.57
N LYS A 93 14.87 -21.34 -12.67
CA LYS A 93 14.83 -22.79 -12.37
C LYS A 93 13.66 -23.51 -13.04
N GLU A 94 12.83 -22.79 -13.77
CA GLU A 94 11.56 -23.27 -14.31
C GLU A 94 11.53 -23.16 -15.84
N GLU A 95 12.46 -23.83 -16.53
CA GLU A 95 12.62 -23.75 -18.01
C GLU A 95 11.36 -24.05 -18.80
N LYS A 96 10.45 -24.87 -18.24
CA LYS A 96 9.18 -25.25 -18.89
C LYS A 96 8.07 -24.22 -18.68
N HIS A 97 8.30 -23.22 -17.83
CA HIS A 97 7.27 -22.22 -17.55
C HIS A 97 7.04 -21.30 -18.78
N PRO A 98 5.79 -20.93 -19.10
CA PRO A 98 5.48 -20.11 -20.27
C PRO A 98 6.23 -18.77 -20.30
N LEU A 99 6.54 -18.19 -19.14
CA LEU A 99 7.26 -16.93 -19.03
C LEU A 99 8.79 -17.09 -18.97
N TYR A 100 9.34 -18.31 -19.04
CA TYR A 100 10.78 -18.53 -18.91
C TYR A 100 11.62 -17.66 -19.85
N HIS A 101 11.24 -17.60 -21.13
CA HIS A 101 11.99 -16.83 -22.14
C HIS A 101 11.83 -15.32 -21.98
N LYS A 102 10.78 -14.86 -21.28
CA LYS A 102 10.47 -13.45 -21.01
C LYS A 102 10.94 -13.00 -19.60
N ARG A 103 11.57 -13.86 -18.81
CA ARG A 103 11.84 -13.63 -17.37
C ARG A 103 12.60 -12.35 -17.05
N ASN A 104 13.41 -11.82 -17.98
CA ASN A 104 14.17 -10.58 -17.79
C ASN A 104 13.41 -9.31 -18.23
N GLU A 105 12.22 -9.47 -18.84
CA GLU A 105 11.41 -8.39 -19.42
C GLU A 105 9.96 -8.47 -18.92
N LEU A 106 9.76 -9.04 -17.72
CA LEU A 106 8.43 -9.19 -17.12
C LEU A 106 7.82 -7.82 -16.82
N VAL A 107 6.55 -7.72 -17.12
CA VAL A 107 5.68 -6.61 -16.71
C VAL A 107 4.59 -7.12 -15.78
N ILE A 108 3.98 -6.23 -15.03
CA ILE A 108 2.99 -6.63 -14.00
C ILE A 108 1.74 -7.31 -14.62
N GLU A 109 1.42 -6.99 -15.87
CA GLU A 109 0.37 -7.62 -16.63
C GLU A 109 0.60 -9.12 -16.84
N ASP A 110 1.86 -9.55 -17.02
CA ASP A 110 2.22 -10.97 -17.15
C ASP A 110 1.85 -11.73 -15.88
N VAL A 111 2.09 -11.11 -14.72
CA VAL A 111 1.73 -11.68 -13.41
C VAL A 111 0.22 -11.87 -13.30
N PHE A 112 -0.57 -10.85 -13.66
CA PHE A 112 -2.03 -10.95 -13.59
C PHE A 112 -2.60 -11.95 -14.59
N GLU A 113 -2.04 -12.06 -15.78
CA GLU A 113 -2.46 -13.06 -16.77
C GLU A 113 -2.19 -14.49 -16.29
N MET A 114 -1.01 -14.72 -15.69
CA MET A 114 -0.68 -16.05 -15.16
C MET A 114 -1.52 -16.38 -13.93
N ALA A 115 -1.78 -15.39 -13.05
CA ALA A 115 -2.69 -15.59 -11.91
C ALA A 115 -4.12 -15.95 -12.38
N LYS A 116 -4.64 -15.32 -13.43
CA LYS A 116 -5.93 -15.69 -14.05
C LYS A 116 -5.93 -17.13 -14.59
N LYS A 117 -4.81 -17.60 -15.12
CA LYS A 117 -4.63 -18.98 -15.57
C LYS A 117 -4.38 -19.96 -14.42
N LYS A 118 -4.43 -19.50 -13.18
CA LYS A 118 -4.18 -20.26 -11.95
C LYS A 118 -2.78 -20.88 -11.91
N ASP A 119 -1.80 -20.17 -12.44
CA ASP A 119 -0.40 -20.60 -12.36
C ASP A 119 0.06 -20.64 -10.90
N MET A 120 0.51 -21.80 -10.46
CA MET A 120 0.83 -22.06 -9.05
C MET A 120 2.02 -21.23 -8.55
N LEU A 121 3.04 -21.07 -9.41
CA LEU A 121 4.23 -20.27 -9.06
C LEU A 121 3.86 -18.81 -8.82
N THR A 122 3.16 -18.21 -9.78
CA THR A 122 2.73 -16.80 -9.71
C THR A 122 1.79 -16.56 -8.54
N MET A 123 0.82 -17.45 -8.32
CA MET A 123 -0.11 -17.36 -7.18
C MET A 123 0.62 -17.48 -5.84
N SER A 124 1.60 -18.37 -5.73
CA SER A 124 2.41 -18.52 -4.51
C SER A 124 3.16 -17.22 -4.17
N ILE A 125 3.76 -16.58 -5.18
CA ILE A 125 4.50 -15.32 -5.01
C ILE A 125 3.54 -14.19 -4.59
N LEU A 126 2.38 -14.05 -5.25
CA LEU A 126 1.37 -13.07 -4.88
C LEU A 126 0.84 -13.28 -3.45
N ASN A 127 0.57 -14.53 -3.07
CA ASN A 127 0.08 -14.86 -1.74
C ASN A 127 1.13 -14.55 -0.66
N GLN A 128 2.41 -14.84 -0.92
CA GLN A 128 3.49 -14.51 0.01
C GLN A 128 3.64 -12.99 0.15
N SER A 129 3.60 -12.26 -0.95
CA SER A 129 3.62 -10.80 -0.96
C SER A 129 2.44 -10.22 -0.14
N ALA A 130 1.21 -10.70 -0.38
CA ALA A 130 0.02 -10.30 0.37
C ALA A 130 0.14 -10.65 1.88
N PHE A 131 0.77 -11.77 2.22
CA PHE A 131 1.01 -12.14 3.62
C PHE A 131 1.92 -11.14 4.33
N TYR A 132 3.05 -10.74 3.73
CA TYR A 132 3.94 -9.72 4.31
C TYR A 132 3.22 -8.39 4.50
N LEU A 133 2.41 -7.98 3.53
CA LEU A 133 1.61 -6.77 3.64
C LEU A 133 0.59 -6.87 4.78
N GLY A 134 -0.12 -8.00 4.89
CA GLY A 134 -1.10 -8.24 5.96
C GLY A 134 -0.48 -8.19 7.36
N VAL A 135 0.71 -8.78 7.53
CA VAL A 135 1.49 -8.68 8.78
C VAL A 135 1.83 -7.22 9.09
N SER A 136 2.30 -6.48 8.09
CA SER A 136 2.68 -5.08 8.23
C SER A 136 1.47 -4.19 8.54
N ILE A 137 0.33 -4.42 7.90
CA ILE A 137 -0.95 -3.75 8.21
C ILE A 137 -1.39 -4.04 9.65
N SER A 138 -1.25 -5.29 10.14
CA SER A 138 -1.58 -5.59 11.53
C SER A 138 -0.73 -4.80 12.53
N ASN A 139 0.57 -4.63 12.25
CA ASN A 139 1.46 -3.82 13.08
C ASN A 139 1.04 -2.34 13.06
N LEU A 140 0.68 -1.82 11.90
CA LEU A 140 0.18 -0.46 11.75
C LEU A 140 -1.13 -0.26 12.53
N ILE A 141 -2.08 -1.21 12.44
CA ILE A 141 -3.32 -1.18 13.21
C ILE A 141 -3.01 -1.20 14.71
N ASN A 142 -2.11 -2.06 15.18
CA ASN A 142 -1.75 -2.15 16.60
C ASN A 142 -1.04 -0.89 17.14
N ILE A 143 -0.41 -0.08 16.29
CA ILE A 143 0.29 1.15 16.68
C ILE A 143 -0.63 2.38 16.63
N LEU A 144 -1.45 2.51 15.58
CA LEU A 144 -2.23 3.71 15.30
C LEU A 144 -3.70 3.58 15.69
N ASP A 145 -4.21 2.36 15.83
CA ASP A 145 -5.64 2.04 16.04
C ASP A 145 -6.57 2.87 15.12
N PRO A 146 -6.37 2.86 13.79
CA PRO A 146 -7.14 3.69 12.89
C PRO A 146 -8.59 3.20 12.79
N GLU A 147 -9.54 4.12 12.58
CA GLU A 147 -10.95 3.75 12.33
C GLU A 147 -11.10 3.04 10.99
N ILE A 148 -10.27 3.42 10.01
CA ILE A 148 -10.31 2.87 8.66
C ILE A 148 -8.91 2.76 8.04
N VAL A 149 -8.68 1.64 7.35
CA VAL A 149 -7.54 1.43 6.45
C VAL A 149 -8.09 1.30 5.04
N ILE A 150 -7.74 2.23 4.16
CA ILE A 150 -8.10 2.18 2.75
C ILE A 150 -6.89 1.76 1.94
N MET A 151 -7.07 0.81 1.04
CA MET A 151 -6.00 0.27 0.21
C MET A 151 -6.27 0.52 -1.26
N GLY A 152 -5.28 1.02 -1.96
CA GLY A 152 -5.28 1.25 -3.40
C GLY A 152 -4.08 0.61 -4.09
N GLY A 153 -3.86 1.00 -5.35
CA GLY A 153 -2.77 0.52 -6.19
C GLY A 153 -3.11 -0.72 -7.00
N ILE A 154 -2.24 -1.04 -7.95
CA ILE A 154 -2.51 -2.01 -9.01
C ILE A 154 -2.71 -3.44 -8.48
N LEU A 155 -1.95 -3.85 -7.44
CA LEU A 155 -2.05 -5.20 -6.88
C LEU A 155 -3.42 -5.43 -6.21
N ILE A 156 -3.94 -4.41 -5.54
CA ILE A 156 -5.25 -4.45 -4.88
C ILE A 156 -6.38 -4.45 -5.91
N GLN A 157 -6.28 -3.57 -6.91
CA GLN A 157 -7.37 -3.38 -7.88
C GLN A 157 -7.47 -4.50 -8.92
N ARG A 158 -6.33 -5.07 -9.34
CA ARG A 158 -6.28 -6.05 -10.44
C ARG A 158 -6.32 -7.50 -9.96
N TYR A 159 -6.02 -7.75 -8.67
CA TYR A 159 -6.05 -9.08 -8.06
C TYR A 159 -6.82 -9.07 -6.74
N PRO A 160 -8.16 -9.13 -6.74
CA PRO A 160 -9.00 -8.99 -5.54
C PRO A 160 -8.63 -9.96 -4.40
N MET A 161 -8.19 -11.17 -4.72
CA MET A 161 -7.72 -12.15 -3.74
C MET A 161 -6.54 -11.61 -2.90
N TYR A 162 -5.74 -10.69 -3.45
CA TYR A 162 -4.65 -10.05 -2.73
C TYR A 162 -5.17 -9.28 -1.51
N PHE A 163 -6.21 -8.46 -1.72
CA PHE A 163 -6.85 -7.72 -0.65
C PHE A 163 -7.46 -8.65 0.42
N ASP A 164 -8.13 -9.74 -0.01
CA ASP A 164 -8.76 -10.70 0.90
C ASP A 164 -7.70 -11.35 1.81
N ILE A 165 -6.56 -11.78 1.26
CA ILE A 165 -5.45 -12.34 2.02
C ILE A 165 -4.89 -11.32 3.01
N VAL A 166 -4.66 -10.08 2.57
CA VAL A 166 -4.16 -9.00 3.44
C VAL A 166 -5.11 -8.76 4.61
N LYS A 167 -6.41 -8.67 4.34
CA LYS A 167 -7.47 -8.45 5.33
C LYS A 167 -7.53 -9.60 6.35
N ASP A 168 -7.49 -10.84 5.88
CA ASP A 168 -7.52 -12.02 6.74
C ASP A 168 -6.29 -12.08 7.64
N VAL A 169 -5.10 -11.90 7.09
CA VAL A 169 -3.84 -11.92 7.86
C VAL A 169 -3.80 -10.79 8.88
N ALA A 170 -4.19 -9.59 8.49
CA ALA A 170 -4.24 -8.44 9.40
C ALA A 170 -5.25 -8.68 10.54
N GLY A 171 -6.43 -9.18 10.22
CA GLY A 171 -7.48 -9.50 11.21
C GLY A 171 -7.06 -10.56 12.23
N GLN A 172 -6.31 -11.58 11.80
CA GLN A 172 -5.81 -12.64 12.67
C GLN A 172 -4.70 -12.18 13.62
N ARG A 173 -3.96 -11.11 13.28
CA ARG A 173 -2.75 -10.66 14.00
C ARG A 173 -2.94 -9.39 14.83
N LYS A 174 -4.05 -8.67 14.65
CA LYS A 174 -4.35 -7.52 15.51
C LYS A 174 -4.62 -7.95 16.95
N VAL A 175 -4.38 -7.06 17.91
CA VAL A 175 -4.64 -7.30 19.32
C VAL A 175 -6.11 -7.66 19.54
N LYS A 176 -6.36 -8.74 20.30
CA LYS A 176 -7.73 -9.19 20.60
C LYS A 176 -8.44 -8.18 21.50
N GLY A 177 -9.68 -7.85 21.15
CA GLY A 177 -10.50 -6.88 21.90
C GLY A 177 -10.45 -5.45 21.34
N ALA A 178 -9.58 -5.15 20.37
CA ALA A 178 -9.69 -3.92 19.61
C ALA A 178 -11.01 -3.88 18.83
N LYS A 179 -11.61 -2.70 18.68
CA LYS A 179 -12.77 -2.49 17.80
C LYS A 179 -12.44 -2.97 16.39
N GLU A 180 -13.45 -3.35 15.65
CA GLU A 180 -13.26 -3.78 14.28
C GLU A 180 -12.87 -2.57 13.42
N ASN A 181 -11.59 -2.52 13.01
CA ASN A 181 -11.12 -1.53 12.07
C ASN A 181 -11.71 -1.83 10.69
N ARG A 182 -12.28 -0.84 10.03
CA ARG A 182 -12.77 -0.99 8.66
C ARG A 182 -11.58 -1.12 7.71
N MET A 183 -11.54 -2.16 6.90
CA MET A 183 -10.56 -2.30 5.81
C MET A 183 -11.32 -2.31 4.48
N LEU A 184 -11.03 -1.37 3.61
CA LEU A 184 -11.73 -1.17 2.34
C LEU A 184 -10.73 -0.98 1.18
N VAL A 185 -11.18 -1.30 -0.02
CA VAL A 185 -10.50 -0.92 -1.26
C VAL A 185 -10.92 0.50 -1.63
N SER A 186 -9.98 1.32 -2.11
CA SER A 186 -10.24 2.67 -2.59
C SER A 186 -11.35 2.69 -3.64
N SER A 187 -12.39 3.47 -3.39
CA SER A 187 -13.48 3.69 -4.34
C SER A 187 -13.14 4.76 -5.38
N LEU A 188 -12.23 5.69 -5.05
CA LEU A 188 -11.79 6.77 -5.94
C LEU A 188 -10.79 6.31 -7.00
N LYS A 189 -10.11 5.19 -6.78
CA LYS A 189 -9.14 4.57 -7.71
C LYS A 189 -8.11 5.59 -8.23
N GLU A 190 -7.88 5.62 -9.54
CA GLU A 190 -6.94 6.51 -10.21
C GLU A 190 -7.29 8.01 -10.06
N SER A 191 -8.56 8.33 -9.76
CA SER A 191 -9.01 9.71 -9.56
C SER A 191 -8.62 10.28 -8.19
N ALA A 192 -8.25 9.43 -7.22
CA ALA A 192 -8.00 9.85 -5.84
C ALA A 192 -6.92 10.94 -5.72
N GLY A 193 -5.84 10.82 -6.51
CA GLY A 193 -4.77 11.82 -6.52
C GLY A 193 -5.21 13.18 -7.04
N VAL A 194 -6.00 13.21 -8.14
CA VAL A 194 -6.50 14.46 -8.71
C VAL A 194 -7.52 15.11 -7.77
N ILE A 195 -8.43 14.33 -7.22
CA ILE A 195 -9.42 14.80 -6.24
C ILE A 195 -8.70 15.34 -5.01
N GLY A 196 -7.75 14.58 -4.44
CA GLY A 196 -6.99 15.01 -3.27
C GLY A 196 -6.20 16.30 -3.49
N ALA A 197 -5.61 16.49 -4.67
CA ALA A 197 -4.92 17.72 -5.01
C ALA A 197 -5.90 18.91 -5.05
N GLY A 198 -7.09 18.73 -5.62
CA GLY A 198 -8.14 19.76 -5.61
C GLY A 198 -8.61 20.11 -4.20
N GLU A 199 -8.85 19.09 -3.36
CA GLU A 199 -9.30 19.25 -1.98
C GLU A 199 -8.24 19.95 -1.10
N ILE A 200 -6.95 19.65 -1.27
CA ILE A 200 -5.86 20.35 -0.57
C ILE A 200 -5.89 21.84 -0.87
N VAL A 201 -6.07 22.21 -2.14
CA VAL A 201 -6.15 23.62 -2.55
C VAL A 201 -7.41 24.27 -1.98
N ALA A 202 -8.56 23.61 -2.05
CA ALA A 202 -9.81 24.09 -1.51
C ALA A 202 -9.71 24.29 0.02
N ASP A 203 -9.15 23.32 0.74
CA ASP A 203 -8.99 23.39 2.19
C ASP A 203 -8.02 24.55 2.59
N TYR A 204 -6.95 24.75 1.84
CA TYR A 204 -6.02 25.87 2.05
C TYR A 204 -6.73 27.21 1.94
N PHE A 205 -7.57 27.41 0.93
CA PHE A 205 -8.22 28.69 0.69
C PHE A 205 -9.46 28.92 1.57
N PHE A 206 -10.22 27.86 1.90
CA PHE A 206 -11.53 28.01 2.54
C PHE A 206 -11.55 27.63 4.03
N ASN A 207 -10.76 26.64 4.45
CA ASN A 207 -10.84 26.08 5.79
C ASN A 207 -9.60 26.30 6.67
N GLN A 208 -8.49 26.77 6.10
CA GLN A 208 -7.19 26.98 6.80
C GLN A 208 -6.66 25.75 7.58
N ARG A 209 -7.19 24.55 7.34
CA ARG A 209 -6.81 23.32 8.06
C ARG A 209 -5.46 22.74 7.62
N VAL A 210 -4.96 23.18 6.47
CA VAL A 210 -3.67 22.74 5.89
C VAL A 210 -2.55 23.76 6.15
N ASN A 211 -2.87 24.90 6.76
CA ASN A 211 -2.00 26.10 6.84
C ASN A 211 -0.61 25.89 7.45
N ASP A 212 -0.43 24.91 8.33
CA ASP A 212 0.87 24.73 8.99
C ASP A 212 1.79 23.73 8.28
N VAL A 213 1.27 22.96 7.33
CA VAL A 213 1.97 21.82 6.74
C VAL A 213 2.70 22.19 5.44
N PHE A 214 2.15 23.12 4.67
CA PHE A 214 2.68 23.48 3.34
C PHE A 214 3.54 24.74 3.29
N MET A 215 3.52 25.56 4.34
CA MET A 215 4.23 26.85 4.39
C MET A 215 5.55 26.81 5.14
N LYS A 216 6.00 25.65 5.63
CA LYS A 216 7.27 25.49 6.38
C LYS A 216 8.46 25.02 5.53
N ASN A 217 8.44 25.27 4.20
CA ASN A 217 9.62 25.05 3.36
C ASN A 217 9.88 26.25 2.46
#